data_7d4fe33ef9070339df2a247f9a4a876d
#
_entry.id   7d4fe33ef9070339df2a247f9a4a876d
#
_cell.length_a   1.000
_cell.length_b   1.000
_cell.length_c   1.000
_cell.angle_alpha   90.00
_cell.angle_beta   90.00
_cell.angle_gamma   90.00
#
_symmetry.space_group_name_H-M   'P 1'
#
loop_
_entity.id
_entity.type
_entity.pdbx_description
1 polymer ?
#
loop_
_entity_poly.entity_id
_entity_poly.type
_entity_poly.pdbx_seq_one_letter_code
_entity_poly.pdbx_strand_id
1 'polypeptide(L)'
;MGKRLIFIHSNVVGTHTLLELVKNYKIPKFVQISTDEVYGTVDPGEERQFLEDSPFLPNVPYAAAKAGGDLMCRAYFNTYNTPVIVTHCSNNYGPFQHPEKLIPYFIFRATNNQSLPVHGDGKHVRDWIYVRDHCEAIDMILRKGKAGEVYNISSDNEIPAIEIAKIILDLIGKSHSLINYVSDRPGNDRRYSISAEKIKNELGWTPKHTFESAMPKTIEWYQHNIDWVERIKERDQNFTDYI
;
A
#
# COMPACT_ATOMS: atom_id res chain seq x y z
N MET A 1 24.16 -4.19 10.61
CA MET A 1 23.45 -4.70 9.43
C MET A 1 22.69 -3.53 8.80
N GLY A 2 22.88 -3.21 7.51
CA GLY A 2 22.27 -2.02 6.92
C GLY A 2 20.73 -2.09 6.91
N LYS A 3 20.05 -0.95 7.12
CA LYS A 3 18.56 -0.87 7.16
C LYS A 3 17.87 -1.57 5.97
N ARG A 4 18.53 -1.69 4.82
CA ARG A 4 17.98 -2.32 3.59
C ARG A 4 17.96 -3.86 3.62
N LEU A 5 18.81 -4.50 4.42
CA LEU A 5 18.87 -5.96 4.54
C LEU A 5 17.63 -6.52 5.26
N ILE A 6 16.97 -5.70 6.08
CA ILE A 6 15.73 -6.08 6.75
C ILE A 6 14.62 -6.42 5.75
N PHE A 7 14.55 -5.74 4.60
CA PHE A 7 13.55 -6.04 3.57
C PHE A 7 13.71 -7.45 3.00
N ILE A 8 14.95 -7.87 2.75
CA ILE A 8 15.25 -9.24 2.26
C ILE A 8 14.88 -10.25 3.32
N HIS A 9 15.31 -10.04 4.58
CA HIS A 9 14.99 -10.96 5.66
C HIS A 9 13.49 -11.10 5.90
N SER A 10 12.75 -9.99 5.92
CA SER A 10 11.30 -10.05 6.17
C SER A 10 10.52 -10.59 4.98
N ASN A 11 10.80 -10.10 3.77
CA ASN A 11 9.94 -10.37 2.61
C ASN A 11 10.36 -11.60 1.79
N VAL A 12 11.63 -12.00 1.83
CA VAL A 12 12.11 -13.20 1.12
C VAL A 12 12.29 -14.36 2.09
N VAL A 13 13.17 -14.20 3.10
CA VAL A 13 13.47 -15.26 4.05
C VAL A 13 12.25 -15.58 4.93
N GLY A 14 11.54 -14.55 5.41
CA GLY A 14 10.31 -14.70 6.19
C GLY A 14 9.22 -15.43 5.40
N THR A 15 8.98 -15.03 4.14
CA THR A 15 8.02 -15.71 3.26
C THR A 15 8.42 -17.18 3.05
N HIS A 16 9.69 -17.46 2.74
CA HIS A 16 10.20 -18.84 2.64
C HIS A 16 9.92 -19.65 3.90
N THR A 17 10.21 -19.10 5.08
CA THR A 17 9.96 -19.78 6.36
C THR A 17 8.50 -20.14 6.54
N LEU A 18 7.58 -19.21 6.23
CA LEU A 18 6.14 -19.46 6.30
C LEU A 18 5.69 -20.50 5.27
N LEU A 19 6.20 -20.46 4.05
CA LEU A 19 5.88 -21.45 3.01
C LEU A 19 6.33 -22.89 3.42
N GLU A 20 7.50 -23.04 4.05
CA GLU A 20 7.91 -24.33 4.61
C GLU A 20 6.95 -24.83 5.69
N LEU A 21 6.46 -23.92 6.56
CA LEU A 21 5.45 -24.28 7.56
C LEU A 21 4.12 -24.67 6.91
N VAL A 22 3.64 -23.90 5.92
CA VAL A 22 2.42 -24.22 5.18
C VAL A 22 2.51 -25.61 4.56
N LYS A 23 3.61 -25.93 3.89
CA LYS A 23 3.86 -27.23 3.27
C LYS A 23 3.91 -28.36 4.30
N ASN A 24 4.71 -28.20 5.36
CA ASN A 24 4.99 -29.24 6.34
C ASN A 24 3.77 -29.55 7.23
N TYR A 25 3.01 -28.52 7.62
CA TYR A 25 1.81 -28.66 8.45
C TYR A 25 0.51 -28.79 7.63
N LYS A 26 0.61 -28.83 6.29
CA LYS A 26 -0.53 -28.97 5.38
C LYS A 26 -1.61 -27.89 5.63
N ILE A 27 -1.18 -26.66 5.84
CA ILE A 27 -2.07 -25.53 6.03
C ILE A 27 -2.92 -25.38 4.74
N PRO A 28 -4.27 -25.30 4.84
CA PRO A 28 -5.13 -25.41 3.69
C PRO A 28 -5.10 -24.23 2.74
N LYS A 29 -4.62 -23.07 3.18
CA LYS A 29 -4.47 -21.86 2.34
C LYS A 29 -3.48 -20.88 2.94
N PHE A 30 -2.69 -20.24 2.10
CA PHE A 30 -1.78 -19.15 2.45
C PHE A 30 -2.01 -17.97 1.51
N VAL A 31 -2.24 -16.78 2.05
CA VAL A 31 -2.40 -15.56 1.27
C VAL A 31 -1.20 -14.65 1.54
N GLN A 32 -0.40 -14.41 0.50
CA GLN A 32 0.72 -13.47 0.51
C GLN A 32 0.20 -12.07 0.18
N ILE A 33 0.33 -11.14 1.12
CA ILE A 33 -0.01 -9.73 0.89
C ILE A 33 1.23 -9.02 0.37
N SER A 34 1.17 -8.55 -0.88
CA SER A 34 2.23 -7.84 -1.57
C SER A 34 1.79 -6.42 -1.98
N THR A 35 2.41 -5.84 -2.97
CA THR A 35 2.25 -4.43 -3.36
C THR A 35 2.26 -4.28 -4.87
N ASP A 36 1.57 -3.28 -5.39
CA ASP A 36 1.59 -2.86 -6.80
C ASP A 36 2.97 -2.37 -7.27
N GLU A 37 3.82 -1.93 -6.33
CA GLU A 37 5.18 -1.48 -6.62
C GLU A 37 6.06 -2.55 -7.30
N VAL A 38 5.68 -3.84 -7.22
CA VAL A 38 6.41 -4.93 -7.88
C VAL A 38 6.38 -4.83 -9.41
N TYR A 39 5.35 -4.18 -9.97
CA TYR A 39 5.20 -3.99 -11.41
C TYR A 39 6.04 -2.80 -11.94
N GLY A 40 6.50 -1.91 -11.07
CA GLY A 40 7.20 -0.68 -11.45
C GLY A 40 6.25 0.46 -11.77
N THR A 41 6.76 1.46 -12.49
CA THR A 41 6.02 2.70 -12.80
C THR A 41 5.28 2.62 -14.14
N VAL A 42 4.18 3.36 -14.22
CA VAL A 42 3.50 3.70 -15.49
C VAL A 42 3.87 5.14 -15.85
N ASP A 43 4.19 5.41 -17.11
CA ASP A 43 4.52 6.76 -17.55
C ASP A 43 3.31 7.70 -17.43
N PRO A 44 3.52 8.96 -17.05
CA PRO A 44 2.45 9.95 -17.02
C PRO A 44 1.82 10.11 -18.42
N GLY A 45 0.49 9.95 -18.50
CA GLY A 45 -0.25 10.05 -19.76
C GLY A 45 -0.50 8.72 -20.47
N GLU A 46 0.09 7.61 -20.01
CA GLU A 46 -0.34 6.28 -20.45
C GLU A 46 -1.64 5.87 -19.74
N GLU A 47 -2.62 5.36 -20.49
CA GLU A 47 -3.86 4.79 -19.91
C GLU A 47 -3.68 3.35 -19.40
N ARG A 48 -2.47 2.79 -19.53
CA ARG A 48 -2.17 1.40 -19.15
C ARG A 48 -2.30 1.19 -17.65
N GLN A 49 -2.93 0.07 -17.29
CA GLN A 49 -2.88 -0.53 -15.96
C GLN A 49 -2.14 -1.87 -16.02
N PHE A 50 -1.39 -2.22 -14.98
CA PHE A 50 -0.78 -3.54 -14.86
C PHE A 50 -1.84 -4.59 -14.49
N LEU A 51 -1.75 -5.73 -15.16
CA LEU A 51 -2.55 -6.92 -14.89
C LEU A 51 -1.73 -7.91 -14.04
N GLU A 52 -2.36 -8.95 -13.55
CA GLU A 52 -1.73 -9.95 -12.67
C GLU A 52 -0.62 -10.78 -13.35
N ASP A 53 -0.60 -10.82 -14.67
CA ASP A 53 0.42 -11.48 -15.51
C ASP A 53 1.50 -10.51 -16.01
N SER A 54 1.42 -9.24 -15.66
CA SER A 54 2.43 -8.24 -16.04
C SER A 54 3.79 -8.57 -15.43
N PRO A 55 4.91 -8.30 -16.15
CA PRO A 55 6.24 -8.57 -15.64
C PRO A 55 6.56 -7.69 -14.40
N PHE A 56 7.30 -8.24 -13.45
CA PHE A 56 7.82 -7.48 -12.31
C PHE A 56 9.02 -6.64 -12.74
N LEU A 57 8.95 -5.33 -12.54
CA LEU A 57 9.98 -4.33 -12.86
C LEU A 57 10.19 -3.35 -11.68
N PRO A 58 10.45 -3.84 -10.45
CA PRO A 58 10.54 -3.01 -9.27
C PRO A 58 11.73 -2.05 -9.31
N ASN A 59 11.51 -0.78 -9.01
CA ASN A 59 12.53 0.26 -9.06
C ASN A 59 13.23 0.52 -7.71
N VAL A 60 12.67 0.01 -6.60
CA VAL A 60 13.22 0.23 -5.25
C VAL A 60 13.51 -1.08 -4.52
N PRO A 61 14.51 -1.12 -3.60
CA PRO A 61 14.89 -2.35 -2.88
C PRO A 61 13.75 -3.01 -2.10
N TYR A 62 12.81 -2.23 -1.58
CA TYR A 62 11.61 -2.75 -0.92
C TYR A 62 10.73 -3.55 -1.89
N ALA A 63 10.37 -2.95 -3.02
CA ALA A 63 9.55 -3.58 -4.05
C ALA A 63 10.23 -4.84 -4.63
N ALA A 64 11.56 -4.79 -4.84
CA ALA A 64 12.33 -5.94 -5.28
C ALA A 64 12.29 -7.09 -4.24
N ALA A 65 12.36 -6.79 -2.95
CA ALA A 65 12.25 -7.80 -1.89
C ALA A 65 10.83 -8.39 -1.81
N LYS A 66 9.78 -7.58 -2.02
CA LYS A 66 8.38 -8.05 -2.09
C LYS A 66 8.19 -8.99 -3.30
N ALA A 67 8.66 -8.58 -4.48
CA ALA A 67 8.66 -9.42 -5.68
C ALA A 67 9.40 -10.75 -5.47
N GLY A 68 10.52 -10.74 -4.74
CA GLY A 68 11.23 -11.95 -4.33
C GLY A 68 10.37 -12.91 -3.50
N GLY A 69 9.58 -12.39 -2.55
CA GLY A 69 8.60 -13.18 -1.79
C GLY A 69 7.49 -13.76 -2.68
N ASP A 70 6.98 -12.98 -3.61
CA ASP A 70 5.92 -13.40 -4.54
C ASP A 70 6.42 -14.51 -5.49
N LEU A 71 7.65 -14.40 -5.98
CA LEU A 71 8.30 -15.45 -6.78
C LEU A 71 8.53 -16.73 -5.98
N MET A 72 8.85 -16.64 -4.69
CA MET A 72 8.91 -17.81 -3.79
C MET A 72 7.54 -18.47 -3.67
N CYS A 73 6.47 -17.71 -3.50
CA CYS A 73 5.11 -18.23 -3.48
C CYS A 73 4.77 -19.01 -4.75
N ARG A 74 5.04 -18.43 -5.92
CA ARG A 74 4.87 -19.08 -7.22
C ARG A 74 5.68 -20.38 -7.33
N ALA A 75 6.95 -20.35 -6.91
CA ALA A 75 7.82 -21.53 -6.97
C ALA A 75 7.29 -22.67 -6.09
N TYR A 76 6.82 -22.35 -4.87
CA TYR A 76 6.24 -23.34 -3.96
C TYR A 76 4.93 -23.95 -4.47
N PHE A 77 4.08 -23.15 -5.11
CA PHE A 77 2.88 -23.67 -5.76
C PHE A 77 3.26 -24.67 -6.89
N ASN A 78 4.12 -24.25 -7.80
CA ASN A 78 4.47 -25.06 -8.99
C ASN A 78 5.24 -26.34 -8.61
N THR A 79 6.12 -26.29 -7.59
CA THR A 79 7.00 -27.40 -7.25
C THR A 79 6.33 -28.38 -6.26
N TYR A 80 5.61 -27.85 -5.28
CA TYR A 80 5.12 -28.62 -4.15
C TYR A 80 3.58 -28.62 -4.02
N ASN A 81 2.90 -27.95 -4.96
CA ASN A 81 1.44 -27.75 -4.91
C ASN A 81 0.97 -27.11 -3.59
N THR A 82 1.80 -26.23 -3.01
CA THR A 82 1.47 -25.49 -1.79
C THR A 82 0.34 -24.51 -2.09
N PRO A 83 -0.76 -24.49 -1.31
CA PRO A 83 -1.97 -23.72 -1.64
C PRO A 83 -1.80 -22.23 -1.35
N VAL A 84 -1.05 -21.55 -2.20
CA VAL A 84 -0.68 -20.12 -2.08
C VAL A 84 -1.55 -19.27 -3.00
N ILE A 85 -1.92 -18.08 -2.52
CA ILE A 85 -2.50 -17.00 -3.32
C ILE A 85 -1.66 -15.75 -3.07
N VAL A 86 -1.36 -14.97 -4.11
CA VAL A 86 -0.65 -13.68 -3.98
C VAL A 86 -1.63 -12.55 -4.23
N THR A 87 -1.51 -11.45 -3.49
CA THR A 87 -2.29 -10.23 -3.71
C THR A 87 -1.37 -9.04 -3.89
N HIS A 88 -1.63 -8.21 -4.89
CA HIS A 88 -0.99 -6.90 -5.05
C HIS A 88 -2.02 -5.83 -4.77
N CYS A 89 -1.73 -4.93 -3.83
CA CYS A 89 -2.66 -3.86 -3.49
C CYS A 89 -2.07 -2.49 -3.77
N SER A 90 -2.94 -1.55 -4.11
CA SER A 90 -2.64 -0.14 -4.19
C SER A 90 -2.44 0.50 -2.80
N ASN A 91 -2.17 1.81 -2.75
CA ASN A 91 -1.86 2.51 -1.51
C ASN A 91 -3.05 2.54 -0.54
N ASN A 92 -2.91 1.84 0.58
CA ASN A 92 -3.92 1.84 1.62
C ASN A 92 -3.94 3.16 2.41
N TYR A 93 -5.13 3.58 2.84
CA TYR A 93 -5.31 4.64 3.85
C TYR A 93 -6.49 4.33 4.77
N GLY A 94 -6.51 4.93 5.94
CA GLY A 94 -7.59 4.75 6.91
C GLY A 94 -7.10 4.65 8.34
N PRO A 95 -7.98 4.28 9.27
CA PRO A 95 -7.65 4.06 10.68
C PRO A 95 -6.47 3.12 10.89
N PHE A 96 -5.67 3.39 11.91
CA PHE A 96 -4.50 2.58 12.33
C PHE A 96 -3.33 2.53 11.35
N GLN A 97 -3.33 3.29 10.24
CA GLN A 97 -2.14 3.39 9.40
C GLN A 97 -1.02 4.09 10.17
N HIS A 98 0.22 3.56 10.05
CA HIS A 98 1.38 4.11 10.76
C HIS A 98 1.56 5.60 10.46
N PRO A 99 1.76 6.46 11.49
CA PRO A 99 1.78 7.92 11.35
C PRO A 99 2.89 8.49 10.46
N GLU A 100 3.90 7.69 10.08
CA GLU A 100 4.93 8.09 9.10
C GLU A 100 4.41 8.14 7.65
N LYS A 101 3.25 7.51 7.36
CA LYS A 101 2.70 7.46 6.01
C LYS A 101 2.02 8.77 5.65
N LEU A 102 1.98 9.10 4.34
CA LEU A 102 1.57 10.39 3.81
C LEU A 102 0.26 10.92 4.41
N ILE A 103 -0.83 10.16 4.33
CA ILE A 103 -2.15 10.63 4.77
C ILE A 103 -2.19 10.88 6.28
N PRO A 104 -1.88 9.92 7.18
CA PRO A 104 -1.88 10.20 8.61
C PRO A 104 -0.88 11.29 9.02
N TYR A 105 0.26 11.35 8.37
CA TYR A 105 1.26 12.39 8.62
C TYR A 105 0.72 13.78 8.29
N PHE A 106 0.08 13.94 7.14
CA PHE A 106 -0.52 15.20 6.73
C PHE A 106 -1.69 15.61 7.65
N ILE A 107 -2.54 14.65 8.05
CA ILE A 107 -3.62 14.91 9.01
C ILE A 107 -3.05 15.42 10.34
N PHE A 108 -2.04 14.74 10.88
CA PHE A 108 -1.41 15.14 12.14
C PHE A 108 -0.81 16.55 12.05
N ARG A 109 -0.06 16.84 10.99
CA ARG A 109 0.56 18.16 10.80
C ARG A 109 -0.46 19.26 10.57
N ALA A 110 -1.47 19.02 9.73
CA ALA A 110 -2.54 20.00 9.48
C ALA A 110 -3.32 20.33 10.78
N THR A 111 -3.66 19.32 11.58
CA THR A 111 -4.34 19.50 12.87
C THR A 111 -3.52 20.39 13.80
N ASN A 112 -2.19 20.25 13.80
CA ASN A 112 -1.26 21.03 14.66
C ASN A 112 -0.75 22.32 14.00
N ASN A 113 -1.36 22.81 12.91
CA ASN A 113 -0.93 23.99 12.15
C ASN A 113 0.54 23.92 11.69
N GLN A 114 1.05 22.74 11.38
CA GLN A 114 2.41 22.52 10.89
C GLN A 114 2.41 22.43 9.36
N SER A 115 3.55 22.76 8.72
CA SER A 115 3.68 22.66 7.28
C SER A 115 3.61 21.21 6.78
N LEU A 116 2.96 20.98 5.63
CA LEU A 116 2.86 19.69 4.95
C LEU A 116 3.99 19.56 3.90
N PRO A 117 5.02 18.72 4.11
CA PRO A 117 6.09 18.55 3.14
C PRO A 117 5.61 17.74 1.94
N VAL A 118 5.54 18.37 0.78
CA VAL A 118 5.20 17.76 -0.51
C VAL A 118 6.47 17.52 -1.31
N HIS A 119 6.77 16.27 -1.62
CA HIS A 119 7.98 15.89 -2.35
C HIS A 119 7.94 16.31 -3.83
N GLY A 120 9.06 16.84 -4.33
CA GLY A 120 9.23 17.26 -5.71
C GLY A 120 8.18 18.30 -6.12
N ASP A 121 7.48 18.05 -7.21
CA ASP A 121 6.38 18.90 -7.71
C ASP A 121 4.99 18.47 -7.18
N GLY A 122 4.93 17.45 -6.33
CA GLY A 122 3.70 16.92 -5.77
C GLY A 122 2.82 16.11 -6.73
N LYS A 123 3.26 15.91 -7.97
CA LYS A 123 2.48 15.25 -9.03
C LYS A 123 2.68 13.73 -9.11
N HIS A 124 3.30 13.12 -8.11
CA HIS A 124 3.35 11.68 -7.99
C HIS A 124 1.95 11.15 -7.71
N VAL A 125 1.48 10.25 -8.56
CA VAL A 125 0.13 9.69 -8.52
C VAL A 125 0.13 8.33 -7.85
N ARG A 126 -0.83 8.10 -6.97
CA ARG A 126 -1.10 6.79 -6.37
C ARG A 126 -2.59 6.51 -6.42
N ASP A 127 -2.96 5.27 -6.59
CA ASP A 127 -4.31 4.82 -6.33
C ASP A 127 -4.49 4.59 -4.82
N TRP A 128 -5.57 5.15 -4.26
CA TRP A 128 -5.81 5.17 -2.81
C TRP A 128 -7.02 4.32 -2.43
N ILE A 129 -6.76 3.16 -1.83
CA ILE A 129 -7.81 2.25 -1.36
C ILE A 129 -8.05 2.40 0.14
N TYR A 130 -9.33 2.49 0.53
CA TYR A 130 -9.69 2.51 1.95
C TYR A 130 -9.42 1.15 2.60
N VAL A 131 -8.76 1.15 3.74
CA VAL A 131 -8.27 -0.08 4.39
C VAL A 131 -9.35 -1.13 4.64
N ARG A 132 -10.59 -0.72 4.92
CA ARG A 132 -11.71 -1.67 5.12
C ARG A 132 -12.05 -2.42 3.85
N ASP A 133 -12.05 -1.74 2.70
CA ASP A 133 -12.30 -2.38 1.41
C ASP A 133 -11.18 -3.38 1.06
N HIS A 134 -9.93 -3.02 1.36
CA HIS A 134 -8.81 -3.95 1.20
C HIS A 134 -8.95 -5.17 2.13
N CYS A 135 -9.30 -4.99 3.39
CA CYS A 135 -9.54 -6.09 4.32
C CYS A 135 -10.68 -7.01 3.85
N GLU A 136 -11.77 -6.46 3.30
CA GLU A 136 -12.86 -7.24 2.73
C GLU A 136 -12.41 -8.04 1.49
N ALA A 137 -11.54 -7.45 0.63
CA ALA A 137 -10.94 -8.16 -0.49
C ALA A 137 -10.11 -9.36 -0.01
N ILE A 138 -9.23 -9.14 0.99
CA ILE A 138 -8.40 -10.22 1.56
C ILE A 138 -9.27 -11.33 2.17
N ASP A 139 -10.31 -11.00 2.94
CA ASP A 139 -11.24 -12.02 3.51
C ASP A 139 -11.94 -12.80 2.39
N MET A 140 -12.39 -12.13 1.34
CA MET A 140 -13.00 -12.77 0.19
C MET A 140 -12.02 -13.69 -0.55
N ILE A 141 -10.79 -13.25 -0.79
CA ILE A 141 -9.73 -14.05 -1.41
C ILE A 141 -9.39 -15.26 -0.53
N LEU A 142 -9.29 -15.08 0.78
CA LEU A 142 -9.05 -16.18 1.71
C LEU A 142 -10.14 -17.26 1.62
N ARG A 143 -11.41 -16.86 1.49
CA ARG A 143 -12.54 -17.79 1.42
C ARG A 143 -12.74 -18.42 0.03
N LYS A 144 -12.66 -17.61 -1.03
CA LYS A 144 -13.10 -17.99 -2.38
C LYS A 144 -11.97 -18.04 -3.41
N GLY A 145 -10.82 -17.40 -3.14
CA GLY A 145 -9.70 -17.36 -4.07
C GLY A 145 -9.13 -18.73 -4.37
N LYS A 146 -8.63 -18.91 -5.58
CA LYS A 146 -8.05 -20.17 -6.07
C LYS A 146 -6.57 -20.21 -5.77
N ALA A 147 -6.07 -21.35 -5.28
CA ALA A 147 -4.65 -21.58 -5.08
C ALA A 147 -3.87 -21.45 -6.43
N GLY A 148 -2.70 -20.82 -6.37
CA GLY A 148 -1.86 -20.55 -7.53
C GLY A 148 -2.17 -19.21 -8.22
N GLU A 149 -3.29 -18.56 -7.89
CA GLU A 149 -3.70 -17.32 -8.52
C GLU A 149 -3.07 -16.09 -7.85
N VAL A 150 -3.03 -15.02 -8.64
CA VAL A 150 -2.68 -13.66 -8.22
C VAL A 150 -3.93 -12.79 -8.36
N TYR A 151 -4.17 -11.87 -7.43
CA TYR A 151 -5.25 -10.90 -7.49
C TYR A 151 -4.73 -9.49 -7.21
N ASN A 152 -4.95 -8.58 -8.14
CA ASN A 152 -4.76 -7.15 -7.93
C ASN A 152 -5.97 -6.56 -7.18
N ILE A 153 -5.70 -5.65 -6.25
CA ILE A 153 -6.71 -4.99 -5.42
C ILE A 153 -6.49 -3.48 -5.51
N SER A 154 -7.34 -2.80 -6.25
CA SER A 154 -7.31 -1.34 -6.45
C SER A 154 -8.71 -0.75 -6.31
N SER A 155 -8.78 0.57 -6.17
CA SER A 155 -10.06 1.28 -6.07
C SER A 155 -10.29 2.27 -7.22
N ASP A 156 -9.35 2.36 -8.17
CA ASP A 156 -9.34 3.30 -9.28
C ASP A 156 -9.43 4.79 -8.84
N ASN A 157 -8.94 5.10 -7.63
CA ASN A 157 -8.85 6.45 -7.08
C ASN A 157 -7.42 7.00 -7.21
N GLU A 158 -7.00 7.27 -8.43
CA GLU A 158 -5.67 7.81 -8.70
C GLU A 158 -5.62 9.32 -8.39
N ILE A 159 -4.91 9.69 -7.33
CA ILE A 159 -4.84 11.08 -6.85
C ILE A 159 -3.38 11.49 -6.65
N PRO A 160 -2.94 12.66 -7.17
CA PRO A 160 -1.62 13.22 -6.91
C PRO A 160 -1.43 13.61 -5.45
N ALA A 161 -0.20 13.50 -4.93
CA ALA A 161 0.13 13.83 -3.55
C ALA A 161 -0.25 15.28 -3.16
N ILE A 162 -0.11 16.23 -4.09
CA ILE A 162 -0.49 17.63 -3.86
C ILE A 162 -2.01 17.78 -3.66
N GLU A 163 -2.83 17.03 -4.40
CA GLU A 163 -4.28 17.08 -4.24
C GLU A 163 -4.72 16.43 -2.92
N ILE A 164 -4.04 15.37 -2.46
CA ILE A 164 -4.25 14.81 -1.12
C ILE A 164 -4.00 15.87 -0.04
N ALA A 165 -2.90 16.63 -0.17
CA ALA A 165 -2.59 17.70 0.79
C ALA A 165 -3.70 18.76 0.83
N LYS A 166 -4.18 19.21 -0.33
CA LYS A 166 -5.26 20.20 -0.42
C LYS A 166 -6.56 19.68 0.19
N ILE A 167 -6.98 18.46 -0.20
CA ILE A 167 -8.21 17.83 0.34
C ILE A 167 -8.16 17.73 1.86
N ILE A 168 -7.03 17.32 2.44
CA ILE A 168 -6.87 17.23 3.90
C ILE A 168 -6.98 18.61 4.55
N LEU A 169 -6.32 19.62 3.98
CA LEU A 169 -6.37 21.00 4.50
C LEU A 169 -7.79 21.57 4.44
N ASP A 170 -8.49 21.39 3.32
CA ASP A 170 -9.88 21.84 3.14
C ASP A 170 -10.83 21.19 4.16
N LEU A 171 -10.72 19.86 4.33
CA LEU A 171 -11.56 19.11 5.27
C LEU A 171 -11.29 19.46 6.74
N ILE A 172 -10.05 19.84 7.08
CA ILE A 172 -9.68 20.27 8.44
C ILE A 172 -9.95 21.79 8.64
N GLY A 173 -10.21 22.55 7.58
CA GLY A 173 -10.41 23.99 7.63
C GLY A 173 -9.09 24.77 7.81
N LYS A 174 -8.02 24.35 7.16
CA LYS A 174 -6.70 24.97 7.22
C LYS A 174 -6.28 25.60 5.90
N SER A 175 -5.38 26.59 5.98
CA SER A 175 -4.89 27.29 4.80
C SER A 175 -3.95 26.41 3.96
N HIS A 176 -4.08 26.48 2.64
CA HIS A 176 -3.11 25.87 1.69
C HIS A 176 -1.70 26.45 1.81
N SER A 177 -1.51 27.59 2.50
CA SER A 177 -0.17 28.12 2.81
C SER A 177 0.68 27.20 3.69
N LEU A 178 0.09 26.19 4.31
CA LEU A 178 0.81 25.13 5.01
C LEU A 178 1.53 24.15 4.07
N ILE A 179 1.21 24.11 2.78
CA ILE A 179 1.92 23.27 1.81
C ILE A 179 3.33 23.81 1.61
N ASN A 180 4.32 22.92 1.80
CA ASN A 180 5.75 23.25 1.62
C ASN A 180 6.40 22.21 0.70
N TYR A 181 6.89 22.65 -0.44
CA TYR A 181 7.59 21.76 -1.37
C TYR A 181 9.00 21.46 -0.88
N VAL A 182 9.36 20.18 -0.83
CA VAL A 182 10.67 19.68 -0.42
C VAL A 182 11.33 18.87 -1.54
N SER A 183 12.63 18.57 -1.41
CA SER A 183 13.36 17.75 -2.38
C SER A 183 12.70 16.40 -2.58
N ASP A 184 12.71 15.90 -3.82
CA ASP A 184 12.15 14.59 -4.12
C ASP A 184 13.03 13.45 -3.57
N ARG A 185 12.41 12.32 -3.34
CA ARG A 185 13.10 11.12 -2.85
C ARG A 185 13.73 10.35 -4.03
N PRO A 186 14.95 9.82 -3.87
CA PRO A 186 15.54 8.94 -4.88
C PRO A 186 14.64 7.72 -5.15
N GLY A 187 14.38 7.42 -6.43
CA GLY A 187 13.56 6.26 -6.83
C GLY A 187 12.07 6.42 -6.55
N ASN A 188 11.57 7.65 -6.42
CA ASN A 188 10.14 7.90 -6.23
C ASN A 188 9.41 7.75 -7.55
N ASP A 189 8.81 6.59 -7.77
CA ASP A 189 8.06 6.27 -8.99
C ASP A 189 6.92 7.26 -9.23
N ARG A 190 6.74 7.64 -10.50
CA ARG A 190 5.82 8.70 -10.87
C ARG A 190 4.36 8.31 -10.73
N ARG A 191 3.99 7.08 -11.12
CA ARG A 191 2.62 6.58 -11.06
C ARG A 191 2.60 5.07 -10.89
N TYR A 192 1.75 4.58 -10.00
CA TYR A 192 1.37 3.17 -9.92
C TYR A 192 -0.09 3.03 -10.36
N SER A 193 -0.37 2.01 -11.18
CA SER A 193 -1.71 1.75 -11.69
C SER A 193 -1.87 0.26 -11.97
N ILE A 194 -2.80 -0.39 -11.27
CA ILE A 194 -3.13 -1.81 -11.42
C ILE A 194 -4.63 -1.98 -11.64
N SER A 195 -5.02 -2.96 -12.45
CA SER A 195 -6.41 -3.29 -12.70
C SER A 195 -6.95 -4.28 -11.67
N ALA A 196 -8.13 -4.03 -11.11
CA ALA A 196 -8.88 -4.93 -10.22
C ALA A 196 -9.97 -5.75 -10.96
N GLU A 197 -9.97 -5.77 -12.29
CA GLU A 197 -11.02 -6.45 -13.07
C GLU A 197 -11.08 -7.95 -12.79
N LYS A 198 -9.96 -8.61 -12.52
CA LYS A 198 -9.93 -10.05 -12.22
C LYS A 198 -10.65 -10.39 -10.93
N ILE A 199 -10.34 -9.71 -9.83
CA ILE A 199 -11.02 -9.95 -8.54
C ILE A 199 -12.50 -9.64 -8.63
N LYS A 200 -12.88 -8.59 -9.36
CA LYS A 200 -14.28 -8.24 -9.63
C LYS A 200 -15.00 -9.34 -10.39
N ASN A 201 -14.44 -9.82 -11.49
CA ASN A 201 -15.06 -10.81 -12.37
C ASN A 201 -15.09 -12.20 -11.74
N GLU A 202 -14.04 -12.63 -11.04
CA GLU A 202 -13.95 -13.97 -10.48
C GLU A 202 -14.59 -14.11 -9.10
N LEU A 203 -14.47 -13.08 -8.25
CA LEU A 203 -14.92 -13.14 -6.86
C LEU A 203 -16.12 -12.23 -6.55
N GLY A 204 -16.45 -11.29 -7.44
CA GLY A 204 -17.54 -10.33 -7.26
C GLY A 204 -17.20 -9.20 -6.27
N TRP A 205 -15.92 -8.98 -5.99
CA TRP A 205 -15.50 -7.90 -5.11
C TRP A 205 -15.38 -6.57 -5.86
N THR A 206 -15.89 -5.51 -5.23
CA THR A 206 -15.66 -4.11 -5.65
C THR A 206 -15.49 -3.24 -4.41
N PRO A 207 -14.69 -2.16 -4.45
CA PRO A 207 -14.59 -1.24 -3.34
C PRO A 207 -15.96 -0.59 -3.04
N LYS A 208 -16.29 -0.42 -1.77
CA LYS A 208 -17.56 0.18 -1.31
C LYS A 208 -17.44 1.66 -0.98
N HIS A 209 -16.22 2.13 -0.79
CA HIS A 209 -15.94 3.51 -0.40
C HIS A 209 -15.21 4.24 -1.52
N THR A 210 -15.66 5.46 -1.83
CA THR A 210 -14.86 6.41 -2.62
C THR A 210 -13.92 7.17 -1.68
N PHE A 211 -12.94 7.84 -2.26
CA PHE A 211 -12.01 8.68 -1.48
C PHE A 211 -12.75 9.77 -0.71
N GLU A 212 -13.73 10.41 -1.34
CA GLU A 212 -14.56 11.47 -0.74
C GLU A 212 -15.39 10.96 0.44
N SER A 213 -15.86 9.72 0.38
CA SER A 213 -16.69 9.13 1.45
C SER A 213 -15.89 8.63 2.65
N ALA A 214 -14.63 8.23 2.45
CA ALA A 214 -13.79 7.62 3.48
C ALA A 214 -12.76 8.59 4.10
N MET A 215 -12.33 9.62 3.37
CA MET A 215 -11.34 10.58 3.89
C MET A 215 -11.85 11.36 5.10
N PRO A 216 -13.08 11.90 5.14
CA PRO A 216 -13.61 12.55 6.36
C PRO A 216 -13.60 11.63 7.58
N LYS A 217 -13.98 10.35 7.41
CA LYS A 217 -13.95 9.34 8.49
C LYS A 217 -12.53 9.06 8.96
N THR A 218 -11.58 9.06 8.03
CA THR A 218 -10.15 8.87 8.35
C THR A 218 -9.63 10.04 9.17
N ILE A 219 -9.92 11.27 8.77
CA ILE A 219 -9.53 12.48 9.50
C ILE A 219 -10.14 12.49 10.90
N GLU A 220 -11.44 12.24 11.00
CA GLU A 220 -12.15 12.16 12.29
C GLU A 220 -11.49 11.13 13.22
N TRP A 221 -11.14 9.95 12.69
CA TRP A 221 -10.48 8.92 13.50
C TRP A 221 -9.14 9.40 14.05
N TYR A 222 -8.26 10.04 13.24
CA TYR A 222 -6.98 10.54 13.72
C TYR A 222 -7.13 11.69 14.72
N GLN A 223 -8.11 12.56 14.52
CA GLN A 223 -8.39 13.66 15.47
C GLN A 223 -8.85 13.14 16.85
N HIS A 224 -9.64 12.07 16.89
CA HIS A 224 -10.06 11.43 18.13
C HIS A 224 -9.01 10.51 18.76
N ASN A 225 -7.97 10.14 18.04
CA ASN A 225 -6.93 9.20 18.48
C ASN A 225 -5.52 9.80 18.44
N ILE A 226 -5.41 11.10 18.75
CA ILE A 226 -4.12 11.81 18.73
C ILE A 226 -3.09 11.16 19.69
N ASP A 227 -3.54 10.74 20.87
CA ASP A 227 -2.70 10.05 21.86
C ASP A 227 -2.13 8.72 21.32
N TRP A 228 -2.88 8.03 20.45
CA TRP A 228 -2.37 6.84 19.78
C TRP A 228 -1.23 7.19 18.82
N VAL A 229 -1.37 8.27 18.06
CA VAL A 229 -0.34 8.77 17.15
C VAL A 229 0.94 9.13 17.92
N GLU A 230 0.80 9.88 19.03
CA GLU A 230 1.92 10.30 19.86
C GLU A 230 2.65 9.11 20.48
N ARG A 231 1.92 8.13 21.02
CA ARG A 231 2.52 6.90 21.57
C ARG A 231 3.29 6.09 20.51
N ILE A 232 2.83 6.06 19.25
CA ILE A 232 3.58 5.39 18.17
C ILE A 232 4.86 6.15 17.89
N LYS A 233 4.81 7.49 17.80
CA LYS A 233 6.00 8.34 17.58
C LYS A 233 7.04 8.18 18.69
N GLU A 234 6.62 8.12 19.94
CA GLU A 234 7.52 7.92 21.10
C GLU A 234 8.20 6.53 21.10
N ARG A 235 7.48 5.49 20.65
CA ARG A 235 8.01 4.12 20.62
C ARG A 235 8.94 3.87 19.44
N ASP A 236 8.74 4.54 18.34
CA ASP A 236 9.55 4.38 17.15
C ASP A 236 10.77 5.31 17.22
N GLN A 237 11.88 4.80 17.77
CA GLN A 237 13.16 5.52 17.82
C GLN A 237 13.70 5.89 16.44
N ASN A 238 13.15 5.34 15.36
CA ASN A 238 13.46 5.65 13.98
C ASN A 238 12.34 6.43 13.30
N PHE A 239 11.36 6.95 14.06
CA PHE A 239 10.34 7.82 13.52
C PHE A 239 11.05 9.04 12.91
N THR A 240 11.39 8.90 11.65
CA THR A 240 11.83 10.03 10.85
C THR A 240 10.57 10.69 10.34
N ASP A 241 10.45 11.99 10.55
CA ASP A 241 9.49 12.78 9.81
C ASP A 241 9.55 12.36 8.34
N TYR A 242 8.42 12.34 7.69
CA TYR A 242 8.22 11.93 6.28
C TYR A 242 9.05 12.82 5.32
N ILE A 243 10.36 12.83 5.49
CA ILE A 243 11.32 13.68 4.75
C ILE A 243 12.27 12.78 3.98
#